data_5513b7d173d97d431cbf44cef3d7074d
#
_entry.id   5513b7d173d97d431cbf44cef3d7074d
#
_cell.length_a   1.000
_cell.length_b   1.000
_cell.length_c   1.000
_cell.angle_alpha   90.00
_cell.angle_beta   90.00
_cell.angle_gamma   90.00
#
_symmetry.space_group_name_H-M   'P 1'
#
loop_
_entity.id
_entity.type
_entity.pdbx_description
1 polymer ?
#
loop_
_entity_poly.entity_id
_entity_poly.type
_entity_poly.pdbx_seq_one_letter_code
_entity_poly.pdbx_strand_id
1 'polypeptide(L)'
;MLRVRFAPSPTGFLHIGSARTFIFNWLFSRHHGGVMILRIDDTDVGRNTEASLTSIFEGLRWLDLGWDEEYKQSERLARHREMAEAIFQKGLAYRDFTPAQSGETEKSGAQGTWLFNSEMRHLPAHESDRRASSGEPFALRFRVPRDTERQVRFADSVYGPQSKSTADIEDFALLRSDGMPTYHLASCADDAGLEISHVIRGQDHLTNTFKHVLIFEAAGVAAPQFAHLPLLVAPDGTKLSKRRHGPVVSVTTYRDAGFLPHAFVNFLCLLGWSPKDDRQQMTRQEIVEAFSLEGINRANTEVNFKEDDPFDPKAVWLNAEHIRALPVEDLAERLLPIVRTAGFPVDLPKMLAITPLVRERMKLLRDVLTVADFFFEEELPPYETSELIPKKGDAALALAVLEQAAWTLASTGFSHDGLDAALRSAAQSMGIKAGQLFEPVRVAVCGRKTAPPLFGTLEVLGRDTCLRRIDQAIAKLKEL
;
A
#
# COMPACT_ATOMS: atom_id res chain seq x y z
N MET A 1 7.13 1.31 -28.67
CA MET A 1 6.30 0.58 -27.70
C MET A 1 6.31 1.36 -26.38
N LEU A 2 5.18 1.43 -25.65
CA LEU A 2 5.15 2.12 -24.36
C LEU A 2 5.93 1.29 -23.33
N ARG A 3 6.86 1.93 -22.61
CA ARG A 3 7.68 1.33 -21.56
C ARG A 3 7.76 2.28 -20.38
N VAL A 4 7.38 1.78 -19.22
CA VAL A 4 7.43 2.50 -17.95
C VAL A 4 8.24 1.72 -16.93
N ARG A 5 8.64 2.39 -15.85
CA ARG A 5 9.39 1.73 -14.79
C ARG A 5 9.01 2.23 -13.40
N PHE A 6 9.03 1.32 -12.45
CA PHE A 6 9.16 1.62 -11.04
C PHE A 6 10.61 1.38 -10.60
N ALA A 7 11.22 2.37 -9.96
CA ALA A 7 12.65 2.38 -9.67
C ALA A 7 12.92 2.66 -8.18
N PRO A 8 12.59 1.72 -7.27
CA PRO A 8 12.82 1.90 -5.85
C PRO A 8 14.28 1.71 -5.48
N SER A 9 14.79 2.56 -4.54
CA SER A 9 16.05 2.31 -3.87
C SER A 9 15.82 1.45 -2.62
N PRO A 10 16.61 0.38 -2.37
CA PRO A 10 16.40 -0.55 -1.25
C PRO A 10 16.95 0.03 0.07
N THR A 11 16.44 1.19 0.47
CA THR A 11 16.85 1.93 1.68
C THR A 11 15.83 1.86 2.82
N GLY A 12 14.80 1.01 2.69
CA GLY A 12 13.74 0.83 3.68
C GLY A 12 12.57 -0.03 3.17
N PHE A 13 11.53 -0.17 3.98
CA PHE A 13 10.32 -0.89 3.59
C PHE A 13 9.57 -0.18 2.45
N LEU A 14 8.76 -0.94 1.69
CA LEU A 14 7.90 -0.38 0.66
C LEU A 14 6.87 0.58 1.29
N HIS A 15 7.02 1.87 1.02
CA HIS A 15 6.15 2.93 1.50
C HIS A 15 4.88 3.02 0.64
N ILE A 16 3.72 3.36 1.23
CA ILE A 16 2.45 3.50 0.48
C ILE A 16 2.54 4.49 -0.69
N GLY A 17 3.32 5.56 -0.55
CA GLY A 17 3.59 6.50 -1.66
C GLY A 17 4.37 5.87 -2.80
N SER A 18 5.34 5.00 -2.50
CA SER A 18 6.10 4.24 -3.50
C SER A 18 5.21 3.16 -4.13
N ALA A 19 4.38 2.48 -3.34
CA ALA A 19 3.40 1.52 -3.84
C ALA A 19 2.40 2.18 -4.80
N ARG A 20 1.90 3.38 -4.48
CA ARG A 20 1.05 4.16 -5.40
C ARG A 20 1.77 4.48 -6.70
N THR A 21 3.04 4.87 -6.64
CA THR A 21 3.85 5.13 -7.84
C THR A 21 4.00 3.86 -8.69
N PHE A 22 4.24 2.70 -8.05
CA PHE A 22 4.25 1.41 -8.75
C PHE A 22 2.91 1.11 -9.43
N ILE A 23 1.80 1.25 -8.69
CA ILE A 23 0.44 1.00 -9.19
C ILE A 23 0.13 1.89 -10.39
N PHE A 24 0.46 3.19 -10.36
CA PHE A 24 0.17 4.10 -11.46
C PHE A 24 1.00 3.80 -12.72
N ASN A 25 2.27 3.40 -12.56
CA ASN A 25 3.07 2.89 -13.69
C ASN A 25 2.45 1.61 -14.25
N TRP A 26 2.06 0.68 -13.39
CA TRP A 26 1.43 -0.57 -13.79
C TRP A 26 0.11 -0.33 -14.54
N LEU A 27 -0.78 0.48 -14.00
CA LEU A 27 -2.06 0.83 -14.63
C LEU A 27 -1.86 1.48 -15.99
N PHE A 28 -0.94 2.43 -16.08
CA PHE A 28 -0.64 3.11 -17.34
C PHE A 28 -0.08 2.15 -18.39
N SER A 29 0.81 1.23 -17.99
CA SER A 29 1.31 0.21 -18.91
C SER A 29 0.22 -0.75 -19.37
N ARG A 30 -0.63 -1.23 -18.45
CA ARG A 30 -1.70 -2.18 -18.79
C ARG A 30 -2.79 -1.54 -19.64
N HIS A 31 -3.17 -0.29 -19.35
CA HIS A 31 -4.13 0.46 -20.15
C HIS A 31 -3.71 0.59 -21.61
N HIS A 32 -2.41 0.82 -21.85
CA HIS A 32 -1.85 1.03 -23.20
C HIS A 32 -1.21 -0.21 -23.83
N GLY A 33 -1.30 -1.38 -23.23
CA GLY A 33 -0.63 -2.60 -23.71
C GLY A 33 0.90 -2.47 -23.75
N GLY A 34 1.47 -1.73 -22.81
CA GLY A 34 2.91 -1.47 -22.69
C GLY A 34 3.62 -2.43 -21.76
N VAL A 35 4.91 -2.17 -21.54
CA VAL A 35 5.83 -2.94 -20.69
C VAL A 35 6.04 -2.25 -19.36
N MET A 36 5.87 -2.98 -18.26
CA MET A 36 6.16 -2.55 -16.90
C MET A 36 7.49 -3.11 -16.43
N ILE A 37 8.43 -2.25 -16.09
CA ILE A 37 9.78 -2.62 -15.64
C ILE A 37 9.91 -2.35 -14.14
N LEU A 38 10.46 -3.30 -13.40
CA LEU A 38 10.99 -3.10 -12.07
C LEU A 38 12.51 -2.92 -12.16
N ARG A 39 13.01 -1.74 -11.77
CA ARG A 39 14.43 -1.46 -11.68
C ARG A 39 14.81 -1.18 -10.23
N ILE A 40 15.66 -1.98 -9.65
CA ILE A 40 16.18 -1.74 -8.30
C ILE A 40 17.35 -0.76 -8.41
N ASP A 41 17.18 0.44 -7.87
CA ASP A 41 18.22 1.49 -7.88
C ASP A 41 19.13 1.31 -6.65
N ASP A 42 20.06 0.36 -6.75
CA ASP A 42 20.92 -0.17 -5.69
C ASP A 42 22.38 0.32 -5.75
N THR A 43 22.65 1.41 -6.42
CA THR A 43 24.01 1.99 -6.54
C THR A 43 24.53 2.65 -5.26
N ASP A 44 23.67 2.92 -4.28
CA ASP A 44 24.06 3.43 -2.96
C ASP A 44 24.30 2.28 -1.97
N VAL A 45 25.46 1.64 -2.11
CA VAL A 45 25.84 0.44 -1.33
C VAL A 45 25.80 0.67 0.18
N GLY A 46 26.08 1.89 0.65
CA GLY A 46 26.13 2.22 2.09
C GLY A 46 24.74 2.23 2.77
N ARG A 47 23.66 2.41 2.01
CA ARG A 47 22.29 2.46 2.54
C ARG A 47 21.42 1.27 2.14
N ASN A 48 21.91 0.43 1.24
CA ASN A 48 21.18 -0.75 0.79
C ASN A 48 21.29 -1.88 1.84
N THR A 49 20.16 -2.51 2.14
CA THR A 49 20.11 -3.70 2.99
C THR A 49 19.29 -4.79 2.33
N GLU A 50 19.68 -6.04 2.55
CA GLU A 50 18.94 -7.21 2.06
C GLU A 50 17.49 -7.24 2.62
N ALA A 51 17.33 -6.86 3.89
CA ALA A 51 16.03 -6.76 4.53
C ALA A 51 15.11 -5.73 3.84
N SER A 52 15.67 -4.59 3.39
CA SER A 52 14.91 -3.59 2.64
C SER A 52 14.50 -4.09 1.26
N LEU A 53 15.40 -4.79 0.57
CA LEU A 53 15.11 -5.40 -0.72
C LEU A 53 14.02 -6.47 -0.60
N THR A 54 14.14 -7.37 0.37
CA THR A 54 13.12 -8.39 0.66
C THR A 54 11.76 -7.76 0.93
N SER A 55 11.72 -6.72 1.76
CA SER A 55 10.47 -6.01 2.09
C SER A 55 9.82 -5.34 0.87
N ILE A 56 10.61 -4.80 -0.06
CA ILE A 56 10.10 -4.25 -1.32
C ILE A 56 9.42 -5.36 -2.13
N PHE A 57 10.11 -6.48 -2.35
CA PHE A 57 9.55 -7.59 -3.12
C PHE A 57 8.32 -8.22 -2.46
N GLU A 58 8.34 -8.41 -1.14
CA GLU A 58 7.17 -8.90 -0.39
C GLU A 58 5.96 -7.97 -0.57
N GLY A 59 6.17 -6.66 -0.41
CA GLY A 59 5.11 -5.67 -0.60
C GLY A 59 4.56 -5.66 -2.03
N LEU A 60 5.43 -5.69 -3.04
CA LEU A 60 5.02 -5.71 -4.45
C LEU A 60 4.29 -7.00 -4.82
N ARG A 61 4.76 -8.16 -4.33
CA ARG A 61 4.09 -9.46 -4.57
C ARG A 61 2.71 -9.51 -3.90
N TRP A 62 2.59 -8.93 -2.69
CA TRP A 62 1.31 -8.86 -2.01
C TRP A 62 0.28 -8.01 -2.77
N LEU A 63 0.70 -6.93 -3.46
CA LEU A 63 -0.20 -6.15 -4.30
C LEU A 63 -0.79 -6.97 -5.46
N ASP A 64 -0.21 -8.14 -5.74
CA ASP A 64 -0.64 -9.05 -6.81
C ASP A 64 -0.66 -8.36 -8.19
N LEU A 65 0.32 -7.48 -8.41
CA LEU A 65 0.57 -6.78 -9.66
C LEU A 65 1.96 -7.19 -10.16
N GLY A 66 2.03 -7.91 -11.27
CA GLY A 66 3.29 -8.35 -11.85
C GLY A 66 4.02 -7.23 -12.59
N TRP A 67 5.27 -7.50 -12.92
CA TRP A 67 6.08 -6.71 -13.87
C TRP A 67 6.62 -7.62 -14.96
N ASP A 68 7.00 -7.03 -16.09
CA ASP A 68 7.38 -7.80 -17.28
C ASP A 68 8.90 -8.02 -17.35
N GLU A 69 9.69 -7.04 -16.87
CA GLU A 69 11.14 -7.09 -16.87
C GLU A 69 11.69 -6.60 -15.52
N GLU A 70 12.84 -7.14 -15.11
CA GLU A 70 13.52 -6.78 -13.87
C GLU A 70 14.98 -6.48 -14.12
N TYR A 71 15.49 -5.39 -13.54
CA TYR A 71 16.88 -4.95 -13.65
C TYR A 71 17.42 -4.45 -12.31
N LYS A 72 18.73 -4.59 -12.11
CA LYS A 72 19.47 -3.93 -11.03
C LYS A 72 20.38 -2.87 -11.61
N GLN A 73 20.37 -1.70 -11.02
CA GLN A 73 21.18 -0.57 -11.46
C GLN A 73 22.67 -0.84 -11.28
N SER A 74 23.08 -1.57 -10.22
CA SER A 74 24.45 -2.00 -9.97
C SER A 74 25.04 -2.89 -11.07
N GLU A 75 24.23 -3.62 -11.82
CA GLU A 75 24.65 -4.48 -12.92
C GLU A 75 24.89 -3.69 -14.23
N ARG A 76 24.59 -2.40 -14.26
CA ARG A 76 24.59 -1.54 -15.45
C ARG A 76 25.66 -0.44 -15.41
N LEU A 77 26.59 -0.48 -14.46
CA LEU A 77 27.61 0.54 -14.24
C LEU A 77 28.45 0.87 -15.49
N ALA A 78 28.69 -0.11 -16.37
CA ALA A 78 29.40 0.11 -17.64
C ALA A 78 28.66 1.11 -18.53
N ARG A 79 27.33 0.97 -18.66
CA ARG A 79 26.47 1.88 -19.43
C ARG A 79 26.45 3.30 -18.86
N HIS A 80 26.46 3.41 -17.54
CA HIS A 80 26.53 4.72 -16.88
C HIS A 80 27.85 5.43 -17.20
N ARG A 81 28.96 4.71 -17.14
CA ARG A 81 30.30 5.26 -17.49
C ARG A 81 30.42 5.61 -18.96
N GLU A 82 29.88 4.77 -19.87
CA GLU A 82 29.83 5.05 -21.30
C GLU A 82 29.11 6.38 -21.57
N MET A 83 27.94 6.61 -20.96
CA MET A 83 27.21 7.87 -21.13
C MET A 83 27.96 9.06 -20.54
N ALA A 84 28.58 8.91 -19.36
CA ALA A 84 29.39 9.96 -18.75
C ALA A 84 30.56 10.35 -19.62
N GLU A 85 31.29 9.36 -20.17
CA GLU A 85 32.41 9.57 -21.06
C GLU A 85 32.00 10.24 -22.37
N ALA A 86 30.88 9.82 -22.96
CA ALA A 86 30.34 10.45 -24.17
C ALA A 86 30.00 11.94 -23.95
N ILE A 87 29.46 12.29 -22.79
CA ILE A 87 29.18 13.68 -22.38
C ILE A 87 30.50 14.46 -22.18
N PHE A 88 31.50 13.84 -21.57
CA PHE A 88 32.81 14.44 -21.31
C PHE A 88 33.55 14.73 -22.62
N GLN A 89 33.59 13.79 -23.57
CA GLN A 89 34.24 13.95 -24.87
C GLN A 89 33.61 15.08 -25.72
N LYS A 90 32.34 15.40 -25.49
CA LYS A 90 31.67 16.55 -26.09
C LYS A 90 32.01 17.89 -25.41
N GLY A 91 32.86 17.90 -24.37
CA GLY A 91 33.19 19.10 -23.59
C GLY A 91 32.08 19.60 -22.68
N LEU A 92 31.03 18.77 -22.49
CA LEU A 92 29.84 19.10 -21.69
C LEU A 92 29.97 18.64 -20.23
N ALA A 93 31.16 18.13 -19.86
CA ALA A 93 31.53 17.82 -18.47
C ALA A 93 32.99 18.22 -18.22
N TYR A 94 33.37 18.28 -16.96
CA TYR A 94 34.74 18.56 -16.53
C TYR A 94 35.09 17.77 -15.28
N ARG A 95 36.43 17.56 -15.07
CA ARG A 95 36.93 16.90 -13.86
C ARG A 95 37.06 17.92 -12.74
N ASP A 96 36.45 17.63 -11.62
CA ASP A 96 36.54 18.42 -10.39
C ASP A 96 37.42 17.66 -9.38
N PHE A 97 38.63 18.13 -9.17
CA PHE A 97 39.62 17.55 -8.25
C PHE A 97 39.47 18.07 -6.83
N THR A 98 38.43 18.82 -6.52
CA THR A 98 38.17 19.29 -5.15
C THR A 98 37.88 18.08 -4.26
N PRO A 99 38.63 17.91 -3.14
CA PRO A 99 38.35 16.83 -2.19
C PRO A 99 36.91 16.87 -1.69
N ALA A 100 36.26 15.71 -1.61
CA ALA A 100 34.97 15.61 -0.97
C ALA A 100 35.09 16.01 0.50
N GLN A 101 34.44 17.08 0.92
CA GLN A 101 34.40 17.47 2.34
C GLN A 101 33.61 16.41 3.09
N SER A 102 34.26 15.78 4.08
CA SER A 102 33.62 14.79 4.94
C SER A 102 32.52 15.45 5.75
N GLY A 103 31.26 15.15 5.44
CA GLY A 103 30.11 15.47 6.28
C GLY A 103 29.17 16.58 5.82
N GLU A 104 29.41 17.25 4.71
CA GLU A 104 28.42 18.18 4.15
C GLU A 104 27.65 17.57 2.97
N THR A 105 26.44 17.14 3.24
CA THR A 105 25.36 17.22 2.25
C THR A 105 25.36 18.62 1.67
N GLU A 106 25.27 18.76 0.34
CA GLU A 106 25.14 20.03 -0.40
C GLU A 106 24.15 20.96 0.29
N LYS A 107 24.58 21.70 1.29
CA LYS A 107 23.83 22.82 1.86
C LYS A 107 24.16 24.05 1.05
N SER A 108 23.13 24.62 0.45
CA SER A 108 23.13 25.92 -0.17
C SER A 108 23.95 26.93 0.64
N GLY A 109 25.18 27.14 0.23
CA GLY A 109 26.02 28.25 0.70
C GLY A 109 25.58 29.56 0.06
N ALA A 110 26.06 30.67 0.58
CA ALA A 110 25.71 32.04 0.23
C ALA A 110 25.66 32.30 -1.28
N GLN A 111 24.76 33.21 -1.71
CA GLN A 111 24.51 33.60 -3.09
C GLN A 111 25.75 33.63 -3.98
N GLY A 112 25.77 32.75 -5.01
CA GLY A 112 26.71 32.82 -6.12
C GLY A 112 27.80 31.74 -6.15
N THR A 113 28.27 31.20 -5.03
CA THR A 113 29.38 30.22 -4.97
C THR A 113 28.91 28.75 -5.12
N TRP A 114 27.62 28.49 -5.00
CA TRP A 114 27.03 27.16 -5.09
C TRP A 114 26.83 26.65 -6.52
N LEU A 115 26.86 27.55 -7.54
CA LEU A 115 26.55 27.20 -8.90
C LEU A 115 27.62 26.31 -9.56
N PHE A 116 28.88 26.57 -9.30
CA PHE A 116 30.01 25.77 -9.81
C PHE A 116 31.33 26.17 -9.16
N ASN A 117 32.29 25.26 -9.17
CA ASN A 117 33.69 25.57 -8.84
C ASN A 117 34.37 26.23 -10.06
N SER A 118 34.58 27.55 -10.02
CA SER A 118 35.13 28.32 -11.14
C SER A 118 36.55 27.88 -11.52
N GLU A 119 37.40 27.53 -10.55
CA GLU A 119 38.77 27.06 -10.79
C GLU A 119 38.74 25.75 -11.56
N MET A 120 38.02 24.75 -11.10
CA MET A 120 37.94 23.44 -11.74
C MET A 120 37.22 23.48 -13.09
N ARG A 121 36.14 24.29 -13.17
CA ARG A 121 35.38 24.45 -14.42
C ARG A 121 36.20 25.04 -15.56
N HIS A 122 37.17 25.92 -15.24
CA HIS A 122 38.04 26.60 -16.21
C HIS A 122 39.46 26.04 -16.24
N LEU A 123 39.70 24.91 -15.56
CA LEU A 123 41.03 24.25 -15.59
C LEU A 123 41.40 23.88 -17.03
N PRO A 124 42.61 24.28 -17.51
CA PRO A 124 43.06 23.93 -18.85
C PRO A 124 43.05 22.40 -19.07
N ALA A 125 42.68 21.96 -20.29
CA ALA A 125 42.54 20.53 -20.60
C ALA A 125 43.82 19.76 -20.33
N HIS A 126 44.99 20.30 -20.73
CA HIS A 126 46.29 19.65 -20.49
C HIS A 126 46.61 19.45 -18.99
N GLU A 127 46.20 20.41 -18.14
CA GLU A 127 46.41 20.31 -16.70
C GLU A 127 45.43 19.32 -16.08
N SER A 128 44.16 19.33 -16.52
CA SER A 128 43.14 18.33 -16.14
C SER A 128 43.63 16.91 -16.49
N ASP A 129 44.16 16.72 -17.69
CA ASP A 129 44.66 15.41 -18.14
C ASP A 129 45.91 14.98 -17.38
N ARG A 130 46.82 15.91 -17.08
CA ARG A 130 48.02 15.68 -16.29
C ARG A 130 47.65 15.17 -14.87
N ARG A 131 46.74 15.88 -14.21
CA ARG A 131 46.26 15.52 -12.84
C ARG A 131 45.54 14.18 -12.84
N ALA A 132 44.66 13.92 -13.80
CA ALA A 132 44.01 12.64 -13.95
C ALA A 132 45.00 11.49 -14.19
N SER A 133 45.99 11.71 -15.06
CA SER A 133 47.01 10.72 -15.39
C SER A 133 47.98 10.44 -14.20
N SER A 134 48.13 11.38 -13.28
CA SER A 134 48.89 11.17 -12.02
C SER A 134 48.07 10.39 -10.97
N GLY A 135 46.83 9.99 -11.26
CA GLY A 135 45.99 9.23 -10.35
C GLY A 135 45.26 10.09 -9.31
N GLU A 136 45.24 11.42 -9.48
CA GLU A 136 44.51 12.30 -8.56
C GLU A 136 43.01 12.04 -8.69
N PRO A 137 42.28 11.77 -7.57
CA PRO A 137 40.86 11.46 -7.63
C PRO A 137 40.05 12.71 -8.01
N PHE A 138 39.03 12.52 -8.84
CA PHE A 138 38.13 13.60 -9.28
C PHE A 138 36.70 13.13 -9.42
N ALA A 139 35.75 14.04 -9.20
CA ALA A 139 34.37 13.87 -9.61
C ALA A 139 34.20 14.37 -11.06
N LEU A 140 33.42 13.68 -11.88
CA LEU A 140 33.05 14.19 -13.20
C LEU A 140 31.76 15.01 -13.06
N ARG A 141 31.85 16.33 -13.31
CA ARG A 141 30.70 17.25 -13.22
C ARG A 141 30.16 17.64 -14.58
N PHE A 142 28.84 17.68 -14.69
CA PHE A 142 28.14 18.22 -15.83
C PHE A 142 28.37 19.74 -15.90
N ARG A 143 28.73 20.24 -17.07
CA ARG A 143 28.96 21.65 -17.35
C ARG A 143 27.65 22.27 -17.81
N VAL A 144 26.87 22.84 -16.89
CA VAL A 144 25.60 23.50 -17.22
C VAL A 144 25.91 24.72 -18.13
N PRO A 145 25.26 24.90 -19.29
CA PRO A 145 25.45 26.07 -20.14
C PRO A 145 25.14 27.36 -19.37
N ARG A 146 26.04 28.35 -19.48
CA ARG A 146 25.90 29.66 -18.82
C ARG A 146 25.54 30.78 -19.79
N ASP A 147 25.04 30.41 -20.96
CA ASP A 147 24.50 31.35 -21.91
C ASP A 147 23.30 32.05 -21.31
N THR A 148 23.34 33.34 -21.27
CA THR A 148 22.62 34.21 -20.35
C THR A 148 21.10 34.09 -20.33
N GLU A 149 20.48 33.41 -21.29
CA GLU A 149 19.02 33.36 -21.41
C GLU A 149 18.47 31.95 -21.73
N ARG A 150 19.31 30.90 -21.62
CA ARG A 150 18.86 29.55 -21.94
C ARG A 150 17.88 29.05 -20.91
N GLN A 151 16.70 28.61 -21.37
CA GLN A 151 15.69 27.96 -20.56
C GLN A 151 15.68 26.45 -20.83
N VAL A 152 15.83 25.66 -19.78
CA VAL A 152 15.54 24.22 -19.82
C VAL A 152 14.04 24.05 -19.69
N ARG A 153 13.42 23.34 -20.64
CA ARG A 153 11.96 23.17 -20.70
C ARG A 153 11.59 21.72 -20.89
N PHE A 154 10.48 21.32 -20.25
CA PHE A 154 9.80 20.06 -20.54
C PHE A 154 8.31 20.19 -20.27
N ALA A 155 7.50 19.32 -20.88
CA ALA A 155 6.09 19.21 -20.57
C ALA A 155 5.89 18.07 -19.55
N ASP A 156 5.21 18.38 -18.43
CA ASP A 156 4.79 17.39 -17.46
C ASP A 156 3.32 17.07 -17.65
N SER A 157 2.97 15.78 -17.75
CA SER A 157 1.59 15.37 -18.03
C SER A 157 0.61 15.75 -16.93
N VAL A 158 1.10 15.96 -15.68
CA VAL A 158 0.27 16.38 -14.54
C VAL A 158 0.36 17.89 -14.30
N TYR A 159 1.58 18.43 -14.21
CA TYR A 159 1.81 19.82 -13.84
C TYR A 159 1.89 20.79 -15.03
N GLY A 160 1.84 20.27 -16.25
CA GLY A 160 1.92 21.10 -17.46
C GLY A 160 3.34 21.56 -17.79
N PRO A 161 3.49 22.62 -18.60
CA PRO A 161 4.80 23.12 -19.04
C PRO A 161 5.65 23.58 -17.86
N GLN A 162 6.91 23.13 -17.81
CA GLN A 162 7.89 23.48 -16.81
C GLN A 162 9.08 24.19 -17.47
N SER A 163 9.63 25.20 -16.81
CA SER A 163 10.76 25.98 -17.32
C SER A 163 11.64 26.45 -16.17
N LYS A 164 12.96 26.37 -16.36
CA LYS A 164 13.96 26.89 -15.42
C LYS A 164 15.16 27.42 -16.17
N SER A 165 15.67 28.60 -15.75
CA SER A 165 16.89 29.16 -16.34
C SER A 165 18.10 28.29 -16.01
N THR A 166 19.01 28.10 -16.96
CA THR A 166 20.32 27.45 -16.68
C THR A 166 21.15 28.23 -15.68
N ALA A 167 20.91 29.54 -15.52
CA ALA A 167 21.53 30.37 -14.48
C ALA A 167 21.18 29.91 -13.05
N ASP A 168 20.02 29.24 -12.89
CA ASP A 168 19.51 28.74 -11.60
C ASP A 168 19.75 27.22 -11.42
N ILE A 169 20.58 26.61 -12.24
CA ILE A 169 20.94 25.18 -12.14
C ILE A 169 22.44 25.09 -11.89
N GLU A 170 22.83 24.46 -10.79
CA GLU A 170 24.26 24.23 -10.47
C GLU A 170 24.89 23.18 -11.39
N ASP A 171 26.21 23.24 -11.55
CA ASP A 171 26.98 22.15 -12.14
C ASP A 171 26.92 20.96 -11.16
N PHE A 172 26.44 19.83 -11.64
CA PHE A 172 26.16 18.67 -10.79
C PHE A 172 27.04 17.47 -11.17
N ALA A 173 27.37 16.64 -10.20
CA ALA A 173 28.18 15.47 -10.45
C ALA A 173 27.43 14.42 -11.28
N LEU A 174 28.11 13.87 -12.29
CA LEU A 174 27.71 12.69 -13.05
C LEU A 174 28.32 11.43 -12.42
N LEU A 175 29.64 11.46 -12.20
CA LEU A 175 30.36 10.40 -11.47
C LEU A 175 30.98 11.00 -10.22
N ARG A 176 30.97 10.24 -9.14
CA ARG A 176 31.69 10.55 -7.90
C ARG A 176 33.20 10.26 -8.07
N SER A 177 34.03 10.71 -7.15
CA SER A 177 35.49 10.50 -7.17
C SER A 177 35.89 9.01 -7.05
N ASP A 178 35.02 8.15 -6.59
CA ASP A 178 35.17 6.68 -6.59
C ASP A 178 34.75 6.03 -7.93
N GLY A 179 34.33 6.82 -8.91
CA GLY A 179 33.87 6.37 -10.23
C GLY A 179 32.43 5.80 -10.22
N MET A 180 31.72 5.90 -9.10
CA MET A 180 30.32 5.50 -9.03
C MET A 180 29.40 6.58 -9.61
N PRO A 181 28.35 6.20 -10.35
CA PRO A 181 27.41 7.17 -10.90
C PRO A 181 26.57 7.82 -9.80
N THR A 182 26.20 9.08 -10.01
CA THR A 182 25.20 9.72 -9.20
C THR A 182 23.78 9.30 -9.65
N TYR A 183 22.79 9.52 -8.80
CA TYR A 183 21.39 9.30 -9.14
C TYR A 183 20.98 9.92 -10.50
N HIS A 184 21.41 11.14 -10.79
CA HIS A 184 21.04 11.83 -12.01
C HIS A 184 21.54 11.10 -13.26
N LEU A 185 22.79 10.72 -13.30
CA LEU A 185 23.38 10.01 -14.43
C LEU A 185 22.81 8.59 -14.56
N ALA A 186 22.80 7.83 -13.44
CA ALA A 186 22.37 6.43 -13.45
C ALA A 186 20.91 6.30 -13.92
N SER A 187 20.01 7.15 -13.41
CA SER A 187 18.62 7.16 -13.85
C SER A 187 18.48 7.46 -15.34
N CYS A 188 19.19 8.48 -15.86
CA CYS A 188 19.10 8.84 -17.28
C CYS A 188 19.70 7.77 -18.20
N ALA A 189 20.86 7.21 -17.83
CA ALA A 189 21.52 6.17 -18.62
C ALA A 189 20.68 4.89 -18.69
N ASP A 190 20.05 4.52 -17.56
CA ASP A 190 19.17 3.36 -17.54
C ASP A 190 17.85 3.63 -18.28
N ASP A 191 17.23 4.78 -18.06
CA ASP A 191 16.00 5.14 -18.75
C ASP A 191 16.22 5.18 -20.29
N ALA A 192 17.37 5.69 -20.74
CA ALA A 192 17.75 5.65 -22.17
C ALA A 192 18.03 4.20 -22.66
N GLY A 193 18.85 3.44 -21.91
CA GLY A 193 19.25 2.09 -22.32
C GLY A 193 18.13 1.05 -22.22
N LEU A 194 17.09 1.29 -21.44
CA LEU A 194 15.89 0.47 -21.33
C LEU A 194 14.72 1.01 -22.20
N GLU A 195 14.99 2.04 -22.99
CA GLU A 195 14.01 2.66 -23.90
C GLU A 195 12.71 3.10 -23.16
N ILE A 196 12.87 3.68 -21.96
CA ILE A 196 11.74 4.17 -21.18
C ILE A 196 11.06 5.32 -21.91
N SER A 197 9.80 5.15 -22.25
CA SER A 197 9.01 6.15 -22.95
C SER A 197 8.36 7.17 -22.01
N HIS A 198 8.00 6.73 -20.78
CA HIS A 198 7.35 7.58 -19.79
C HIS A 198 7.96 7.37 -18.41
N VAL A 199 8.26 8.47 -17.73
CA VAL A 199 8.77 8.52 -16.36
C VAL A 199 7.66 9.03 -15.45
N ILE A 200 6.96 8.11 -14.78
CA ILE A 200 5.93 8.42 -13.78
C ILE A 200 6.55 8.24 -12.40
N ARG A 201 6.64 9.32 -11.59
CA ARG A 201 7.32 9.31 -10.29
C ARG A 201 6.80 10.41 -9.35
N GLY A 202 7.24 10.45 -8.11
CA GLY A 202 6.84 11.47 -7.14
C GLY A 202 7.30 12.89 -7.53
N GLN A 203 6.50 13.90 -7.18
CA GLN A 203 6.78 15.32 -7.49
C GLN A 203 8.03 15.87 -6.79
N ASP A 204 8.53 15.22 -5.76
CA ASP A 204 9.80 15.56 -5.12
C ASP A 204 11.00 15.44 -6.08
N HIS A 205 10.83 14.76 -7.21
CA HIS A 205 11.79 14.69 -8.30
C HIS A 205 11.56 15.72 -9.44
N LEU A 206 10.56 16.58 -9.33
CA LEU A 206 10.22 17.55 -10.40
C LEU A 206 11.42 18.45 -10.75
N THR A 207 12.09 18.99 -9.73
CA THR A 207 13.28 19.83 -9.93
C THR A 207 14.46 19.06 -10.50
N ASN A 208 14.59 17.76 -10.20
CA ASN A 208 15.64 16.92 -10.76
C ASN A 208 15.48 16.73 -12.29
N THR A 209 14.25 16.85 -12.79
CA THR A 209 13.95 16.66 -14.21
C THR A 209 14.68 17.68 -15.09
N PHE A 210 14.92 18.89 -14.62
CA PHE A 210 15.72 19.87 -15.38
C PHE A 210 17.15 19.36 -15.61
N LYS A 211 17.78 18.74 -14.61
CA LYS A 211 19.11 18.11 -14.77
C LYS A 211 19.05 16.91 -15.72
N HIS A 212 17.98 16.11 -15.62
CA HIS A 212 17.80 14.95 -16.48
C HIS A 212 17.62 15.35 -17.94
N VAL A 213 16.85 16.39 -18.24
CA VAL A 213 16.71 16.94 -19.60
C VAL A 213 18.07 17.36 -20.17
N LEU A 214 18.90 18.05 -19.36
CA LEU A 214 20.26 18.43 -19.77
C LEU A 214 21.14 17.21 -20.07
N ILE A 215 21.03 16.14 -19.28
CA ILE A 215 21.77 14.89 -19.51
C ILE A 215 21.34 14.23 -20.82
N PHE A 216 20.01 14.08 -21.05
CA PHE A 216 19.48 13.49 -22.30
C PHE A 216 19.90 14.27 -23.53
N GLU A 217 19.83 15.62 -23.48
CA GLU A 217 20.30 16.48 -24.55
C GLU A 217 21.81 16.29 -24.83
N ALA A 218 22.64 16.31 -23.77
CA ALA A 218 24.08 16.15 -23.89
C ALA A 218 24.47 14.76 -24.40
N ALA A 219 23.77 13.72 -23.99
CA ALA A 219 23.94 12.37 -24.49
C ALA A 219 23.50 12.24 -25.96
N GLY A 220 22.63 13.10 -26.45
CA GLY A 220 22.05 13.04 -27.80
C GLY A 220 20.96 11.99 -27.92
N VAL A 221 20.26 11.70 -26.84
CA VAL A 221 19.14 10.75 -26.79
C VAL A 221 17.83 11.48 -26.47
N ALA A 222 16.71 10.97 -26.96
CA ALA A 222 15.41 11.55 -26.68
C ALA A 222 15.06 11.38 -25.19
N ALA A 223 14.61 12.47 -24.57
CA ALA A 223 14.08 12.41 -23.22
C ALA A 223 12.70 11.71 -23.21
N PRO A 224 12.37 10.92 -22.20
CA PRO A 224 11.03 10.35 -22.03
C PRO A 224 10.00 11.46 -21.74
N GLN A 225 8.73 11.12 -21.84
CA GLN A 225 7.66 11.95 -21.30
C GLN A 225 7.65 11.86 -19.76
N PHE A 226 7.33 12.97 -19.10
CA PHE A 226 7.34 13.04 -17.64
C PHE A 226 5.93 13.23 -17.07
N ALA A 227 5.66 12.53 -15.97
CA ALA A 227 4.47 12.72 -15.16
C ALA A 227 4.85 12.65 -13.66
N HIS A 228 4.72 13.77 -12.96
CA HIS A 228 5.03 13.82 -11.55
C HIS A 228 3.76 13.72 -10.70
N LEU A 229 3.78 12.79 -9.76
CA LEU A 229 2.64 12.49 -8.88
C LEU A 229 2.68 13.38 -7.64
N PRO A 230 1.54 13.96 -7.18
CA PRO A 230 1.48 14.73 -5.95
C PRO A 230 1.89 13.87 -4.76
N LEU A 231 2.34 14.50 -3.68
CA LEU A 231 2.74 13.79 -2.47
C LEU A 231 1.52 13.25 -1.71
N LEU A 232 1.72 12.16 -1.00
CA LEU A 232 0.84 11.77 0.09
C LEU A 232 1.30 12.49 1.36
N VAL A 233 0.36 13.13 2.03
CA VAL A 233 0.60 13.91 3.25
C VAL A 233 -0.25 13.38 4.40
N ALA A 234 0.23 13.62 5.62
CA ALA A 234 -0.52 13.34 6.84
C ALA A 234 -1.59 14.43 7.08
N PRO A 235 -2.52 14.23 8.05
CA PRO A 235 -3.54 15.22 8.38
C PRO A 235 -2.99 16.59 8.79
N ASP A 236 -1.74 16.66 9.25
CA ASP A 236 -1.03 17.92 9.54
C ASP A 236 -0.39 18.58 8.31
N GLY A 237 -0.62 18.06 7.12
CA GLY A 237 -0.07 18.52 5.84
C GLY A 237 1.39 18.16 5.61
N THR A 238 2.05 17.44 6.51
CA THR A 238 3.44 17.04 6.34
C THR A 238 3.57 15.81 5.44
N LYS A 239 4.68 15.75 4.67
CA LYS A 239 4.97 14.58 3.83
C LYS A 239 5.01 13.32 4.69
N LEU A 240 4.28 12.29 4.27
CA LEU A 240 4.31 10.99 4.93
C LEU A 240 5.74 10.43 4.99
N SER A 241 6.16 10.01 6.17
CA SER A 241 7.46 9.38 6.38
C SER A 241 7.40 8.38 7.53
N LYS A 242 8.15 7.28 7.40
CA LYS A 242 8.23 6.23 8.42
C LYS A 242 8.71 6.75 9.78
N ARG A 243 9.70 7.64 9.77
CA ARG A 243 10.30 8.20 10.99
C ARG A 243 9.27 8.98 11.83
N ARG A 244 8.33 9.65 11.18
CA ARG A 244 7.35 10.53 11.83
C ARG A 244 6.02 9.85 12.09
N HIS A 245 5.57 8.98 11.17
CA HIS A 245 4.20 8.42 11.17
C HIS A 245 4.18 6.91 11.43
N GLY A 246 5.35 6.29 11.66
CA GLY A 246 5.45 4.90 12.08
C GLY A 246 5.03 3.87 11.02
N PRO A 247 4.47 2.72 11.46
CA PRO A 247 4.18 1.58 10.60
C PRO A 247 3.09 1.83 9.55
N VAL A 248 2.16 2.75 9.82
CA VAL A 248 1.00 3.05 8.94
C VAL A 248 1.38 3.41 7.50
N VAL A 249 2.60 3.87 7.29
CA VAL A 249 3.10 4.19 5.95
C VAL A 249 3.68 2.97 5.21
N SER A 250 3.75 1.79 5.84
CA SER A 250 4.27 0.56 5.24
C SER A 250 3.15 -0.29 4.63
N VAL A 251 3.35 -0.77 3.41
CA VAL A 251 2.43 -1.69 2.72
C VAL A 251 2.19 -2.96 3.53
N THR A 252 3.22 -3.50 4.18
CA THR A 252 3.10 -4.72 4.98
C THR A 252 2.18 -4.56 6.19
N THR A 253 2.05 -3.36 6.74
CA THR A 253 1.12 -3.07 7.84
C THR A 253 -0.34 -3.33 7.42
N TYR A 254 -0.72 -2.92 6.20
CA TYR A 254 -2.06 -3.19 5.66
C TYR A 254 -2.27 -4.67 5.38
N ARG A 255 -1.27 -5.36 4.80
CA ARG A 255 -1.30 -6.81 4.62
C ARG A 255 -1.56 -7.53 5.94
N ASP A 256 -0.77 -7.21 6.95
CA ASP A 256 -0.79 -7.89 8.25
C ASP A 256 -2.05 -7.57 9.05
N ALA A 257 -2.69 -6.43 8.80
CA ALA A 257 -4.01 -6.10 9.33
C ALA A 257 -5.16 -6.87 8.66
N GLY A 258 -4.92 -7.49 7.50
CA GLY A 258 -5.93 -8.26 6.78
C GLY A 258 -6.69 -7.49 5.71
N PHE A 259 -6.08 -6.48 5.10
CA PHE A 259 -6.62 -5.87 3.89
C PHE A 259 -6.51 -6.84 2.70
N LEU A 260 -7.47 -6.77 1.80
CA LEU A 260 -7.43 -7.42 0.51
C LEU A 260 -6.49 -6.66 -0.43
N PRO A 261 -5.57 -7.32 -1.16
CA PRO A 261 -4.64 -6.64 -2.06
C PRO A 261 -5.36 -5.72 -3.07
N HIS A 262 -6.39 -6.21 -3.73
CA HIS A 262 -7.14 -5.45 -4.74
C HIS A 262 -7.93 -4.27 -4.14
N ALA A 263 -8.45 -4.39 -2.91
CA ALA A 263 -9.08 -3.29 -2.19
C ALA A 263 -8.06 -2.20 -1.84
N PHE A 264 -6.86 -2.61 -1.42
CA PHE A 264 -5.77 -1.68 -1.11
C PHE A 264 -5.24 -0.98 -2.37
N VAL A 265 -5.10 -1.70 -3.49
CA VAL A 265 -4.78 -1.11 -4.80
C VAL A 265 -5.83 -0.07 -5.19
N ASN A 266 -7.12 -0.41 -5.09
CA ASN A 266 -8.23 0.52 -5.38
C ASN A 266 -8.15 1.77 -4.46
N PHE A 267 -7.90 1.60 -3.17
CA PHE A 267 -7.72 2.72 -2.24
C PHE A 267 -6.56 3.62 -2.65
N LEU A 268 -5.37 3.06 -2.93
CA LEU A 268 -4.21 3.85 -3.35
C LEU A 268 -4.42 4.59 -4.67
N CYS A 269 -5.22 4.04 -5.58
CA CYS A 269 -5.60 4.74 -6.81
C CYS A 269 -6.39 6.01 -6.52
N LEU A 270 -7.34 5.95 -5.59
CA LEU A 270 -8.17 7.10 -5.22
C LEU A 270 -7.41 8.16 -4.41
N LEU A 271 -6.17 7.88 -4.01
CA LEU A 271 -5.27 8.86 -3.41
C LEU A 271 -4.56 9.69 -4.50
N GLY A 272 -5.26 10.63 -5.10
CA GLY A 272 -4.74 11.57 -6.07
C GLY A 272 -5.07 11.26 -7.52
N TRP A 273 -5.91 10.27 -7.78
CA TRP A 273 -6.55 10.02 -9.07
C TRP A 273 -8.04 9.75 -8.85
N SER A 274 -8.87 10.12 -9.80
CA SER A 274 -10.30 9.77 -9.80
C SER A 274 -10.77 9.43 -11.21
N PRO A 275 -11.67 8.44 -11.34
CA PRO A 275 -12.36 8.20 -12.61
C PRO A 275 -13.34 9.36 -12.91
N LYS A 276 -13.69 9.53 -14.17
CA LYS A 276 -14.59 10.62 -14.62
C LYS A 276 -16.02 10.47 -14.12
N ASP A 277 -16.41 9.29 -13.63
CA ASP A 277 -17.76 8.92 -13.19
C ASP A 277 -17.91 8.81 -11.67
N ASP A 278 -16.91 9.25 -10.92
CA ASP A 278 -16.88 9.28 -9.44
C ASP A 278 -17.06 7.92 -8.74
N ARG A 279 -16.91 6.80 -9.46
CA ARG A 279 -16.93 5.47 -8.85
C ARG A 279 -15.79 5.34 -7.84
N GLN A 280 -16.06 4.74 -6.69
CA GLN A 280 -15.06 4.51 -5.66
C GLN A 280 -14.65 3.03 -5.59
N GLN A 281 -15.62 2.13 -5.51
CA GLN A 281 -15.34 0.70 -5.56
C GLN A 281 -15.22 0.25 -7.01
N MET A 282 -14.04 -0.23 -7.36
CA MET A 282 -13.71 -0.66 -8.73
C MET A 282 -12.90 -1.95 -8.68
N THR A 283 -13.18 -2.85 -9.61
CA THR A 283 -12.34 -4.00 -9.89
C THR A 283 -11.03 -3.57 -10.51
N ARG A 284 -10.02 -4.44 -10.49
CA ARG A 284 -8.73 -4.19 -11.16
C ARG A 284 -8.91 -3.84 -12.63
N GLN A 285 -9.77 -4.57 -13.33
CA GLN A 285 -10.03 -4.36 -14.75
C GLN A 285 -10.66 -2.98 -15.01
N GLU A 286 -11.66 -2.59 -14.22
CA GLU A 286 -12.30 -1.28 -14.33
C GLU A 286 -11.33 -0.13 -14.08
N ILE A 287 -10.40 -0.29 -13.11
CA ILE A 287 -9.35 0.71 -12.86
C ILE A 287 -8.42 0.81 -14.06
N VAL A 288 -7.96 -0.31 -14.63
CA VAL A 288 -7.10 -0.32 -15.82
C VAL A 288 -7.80 0.38 -17.00
N GLU A 289 -9.07 0.09 -17.25
CA GLU A 289 -9.84 0.71 -18.34
C GLU A 289 -10.08 2.21 -18.15
N ALA A 290 -10.29 2.66 -16.91
CA ALA A 290 -10.55 4.05 -16.60
C ALA A 290 -9.29 4.91 -16.44
N PHE A 291 -8.12 4.29 -16.21
CA PHE A 291 -6.92 5.02 -15.82
C PHE A 291 -6.38 5.92 -16.92
N SER A 292 -6.12 7.19 -16.57
CA SER A 292 -5.42 8.13 -17.42
C SER A 292 -4.56 9.08 -16.58
N LEU A 293 -3.50 9.65 -17.17
CA LEU A 293 -2.65 10.62 -16.48
C LEU A 293 -3.38 11.96 -16.25
N GLU A 294 -4.35 12.29 -17.09
CA GLU A 294 -5.18 13.49 -16.98
C GLU A 294 -6.14 13.43 -15.78
N GLY A 295 -6.44 12.23 -15.30
CA GLY A 295 -7.24 12.02 -14.09
C GLY A 295 -6.47 12.25 -12.78
N ILE A 296 -5.15 12.51 -12.86
CA ILE A 296 -4.31 12.73 -11.69
C ILE A 296 -4.47 14.17 -11.21
N ASN A 297 -4.83 14.33 -9.93
CA ASN A 297 -4.93 15.63 -9.28
C ASN A 297 -3.54 16.26 -9.08
N ARG A 298 -3.47 17.60 -9.12
CA ARG A 298 -2.21 18.33 -8.89
C ARG A 298 -1.93 18.60 -7.41
N ALA A 299 -2.96 18.58 -6.58
CA ALA A 299 -2.83 18.83 -5.14
C ALA A 299 -2.32 17.59 -4.40
N ASN A 300 -1.56 17.83 -3.35
CA ASN A 300 -1.17 16.78 -2.42
C ASN A 300 -2.42 16.12 -1.83
N THR A 301 -2.35 14.81 -1.61
CA THR A 301 -3.47 14.03 -1.12
C THR A 301 -3.22 13.63 0.32
N GLU A 302 -4.18 13.95 1.17
CA GLU A 302 -4.16 13.59 2.58
C GLU A 302 -4.55 12.12 2.77
N VAL A 303 -3.82 11.44 3.65
CA VAL A 303 -4.15 10.11 4.16
C VAL A 303 -4.58 10.31 5.61
N ASN A 304 -5.85 10.01 5.89
CA ASN A 304 -6.45 10.22 7.21
C ASN A 304 -6.16 9.03 8.11
N PHE A 305 -5.46 9.27 9.21
CA PHE A 305 -5.23 8.30 10.27
C PHE A 305 -5.10 9.02 11.62
N LYS A 306 -5.30 8.28 12.70
CA LYS A 306 -5.13 8.76 14.07
C LYS A 306 -4.18 7.84 14.82
N GLU A 307 -3.73 8.28 15.98
CA GLU A 307 -2.80 7.50 16.82
C GLU A 307 -3.43 6.16 17.28
N ASP A 308 -4.70 6.19 17.63
CA ASP A 308 -5.50 5.03 18.07
C ASP A 308 -6.19 4.28 16.92
N ASP A 309 -6.26 4.87 15.71
CA ASP A 309 -6.83 4.25 14.50
C ASP A 309 -5.90 4.50 13.31
N PRO A 310 -4.93 3.59 13.06
CA PRO A 310 -3.84 3.83 12.12
C PRO A 310 -4.25 3.74 10.64
N PHE A 311 -5.49 3.38 10.33
CA PHE A 311 -5.94 3.21 8.95
C PHE A 311 -6.90 4.32 8.53
N ASP A 312 -6.72 4.80 7.29
CA ASP A 312 -7.67 5.72 6.68
C ASP A 312 -9.08 5.10 6.69
N PRO A 313 -10.10 5.79 7.22
CA PRO A 313 -11.49 5.28 7.24
C PRO A 313 -12.01 4.89 5.86
N LYS A 314 -11.57 5.58 4.80
CA LYS A 314 -11.90 5.24 3.42
C LYS A 314 -11.28 3.92 2.98
N ALA A 315 -10.04 3.64 3.40
CA ALA A 315 -9.38 2.36 3.13
C ALA A 315 -10.16 1.21 3.78
N VAL A 316 -10.54 1.38 5.05
CA VAL A 316 -11.28 0.37 5.82
C VAL A 316 -12.67 0.14 5.23
N TRP A 317 -13.38 1.22 4.89
CA TRP A 317 -14.69 1.13 4.24
C TRP A 317 -14.60 0.41 2.89
N LEU A 318 -13.65 0.81 2.05
CA LEU A 318 -13.49 0.22 0.72
C LEU A 318 -13.12 -1.27 0.81
N ASN A 319 -12.27 -1.63 1.77
CA ASN A 319 -11.95 -3.03 2.01
C ASN A 319 -13.18 -3.85 2.42
N ALA A 320 -14.04 -3.30 3.28
CA ALA A 320 -15.30 -3.94 3.65
C ALA A 320 -16.23 -4.15 2.44
N GLU A 321 -16.33 -3.16 1.54
CA GLU A 321 -17.11 -3.30 0.30
C GLU A 321 -16.56 -4.42 -0.59
N HIS A 322 -15.24 -4.49 -0.75
CA HIS A 322 -14.60 -5.57 -1.51
C HIS A 322 -14.78 -6.94 -0.85
N ILE A 323 -14.74 -7.05 0.49
CA ILE A 323 -15.05 -8.30 1.21
C ILE A 323 -16.49 -8.74 0.93
N ARG A 324 -17.46 -7.82 0.97
CA ARG A 324 -18.86 -8.13 0.68
C ARG A 324 -19.10 -8.57 -0.77
N ALA A 325 -18.31 -8.05 -1.69
CA ALA A 325 -18.43 -8.38 -3.11
C ALA A 325 -17.76 -9.73 -3.50
N LEU A 326 -16.91 -10.30 -2.64
CA LEU A 326 -16.28 -11.58 -2.93
C LEU A 326 -17.30 -12.73 -2.95
N PRO A 327 -17.14 -13.72 -3.83
CA PRO A 327 -17.82 -15.01 -3.70
C PRO A 327 -17.54 -15.62 -2.32
N VAL A 328 -18.53 -16.35 -1.80
CA VAL A 328 -18.42 -16.96 -0.45
C VAL A 328 -17.24 -17.92 -0.39
N GLU A 329 -17.04 -18.69 -1.45
CA GLU A 329 -15.97 -19.67 -1.59
C GLU A 329 -14.59 -18.98 -1.49
N ASP A 330 -14.37 -17.92 -2.28
CA ASP A 330 -13.12 -17.16 -2.29
C ASP A 330 -12.84 -16.54 -0.93
N LEU A 331 -13.87 -16.00 -0.27
CA LEU A 331 -13.71 -15.40 1.05
C LEU A 331 -13.39 -16.48 2.09
N ALA A 332 -14.10 -17.61 2.09
CA ALA A 332 -13.86 -18.73 3.01
C ALA A 332 -12.43 -19.27 2.90
N GLU A 333 -11.92 -19.44 1.67
CA GLU A 333 -10.54 -19.87 1.42
C GLU A 333 -9.50 -18.87 1.98
N ARG A 334 -9.77 -17.56 1.93
CA ARG A 334 -8.90 -16.52 2.51
C ARG A 334 -8.97 -16.47 4.02
N LEU A 335 -10.11 -16.76 4.61
CA LEU A 335 -10.31 -16.75 6.06
C LEU A 335 -9.72 -18.00 6.73
N LEU A 336 -9.79 -19.16 6.07
CA LEU A 336 -9.34 -20.44 6.60
C LEU A 336 -7.91 -20.43 7.16
N PRO A 337 -6.88 -19.93 6.45
CA PRO A 337 -5.51 -19.87 7.00
C PRO A 337 -5.40 -18.92 8.20
N ILE A 338 -6.18 -17.85 8.26
CA ILE A 338 -6.18 -16.90 9.38
C ILE A 338 -6.67 -17.59 10.65
N VAL A 339 -7.79 -18.29 10.55
CA VAL A 339 -8.41 -19.03 11.67
C VAL A 339 -7.49 -20.18 12.13
N ARG A 340 -6.90 -20.92 11.19
CA ARG A 340 -5.95 -22.00 11.52
C ARG A 340 -4.68 -21.49 12.21
N THR A 341 -4.13 -20.37 11.73
CA THR A 341 -2.95 -19.75 12.34
C THR A 341 -3.23 -19.23 13.74
N ALA A 342 -4.48 -18.87 14.03
CA ALA A 342 -4.91 -18.52 15.38
C ALA A 342 -5.10 -19.73 16.32
N GLY A 343 -4.87 -20.95 15.84
CA GLY A 343 -4.91 -22.18 16.63
C GLY A 343 -6.24 -22.95 16.58
N PHE A 344 -7.19 -22.53 15.74
CA PHE A 344 -8.49 -23.20 15.65
C PHE A 344 -8.50 -24.26 14.52
N PRO A 345 -8.71 -25.55 14.84
CA PRO A 345 -8.74 -26.63 13.87
C PRO A 345 -10.09 -26.64 13.12
N VAL A 346 -10.20 -25.80 12.09
CA VAL A 346 -11.40 -25.68 11.26
C VAL A 346 -11.12 -26.19 9.85
N ASP A 347 -12.12 -26.81 9.20
CA ASP A 347 -12.07 -27.23 7.82
C ASP A 347 -12.80 -26.23 6.88
N LEU A 348 -12.60 -26.42 5.58
CA LEU A 348 -13.24 -25.56 4.58
C LEU A 348 -14.79 -25.65 4.58
N PRO A 349 -15.42 -26.85 4.70
CA PRO A 349 -16.87 -26.94 4.81
C PRO A 349 -17.47 -26.10 5.94
N LYS A 350 -16.85 -26.13 7.13
CA LYS A 350 -17.27 -25.30 8.27
C LYS A 350 -17.05 -23.81 7.99
N MET A 351 -15.92 -23.42 7.37
CA MET A 351 -15.71 -22.04 6.96
C MET A 351 -16.71 -21.55 5.92
N LEU A 352 -17.07 -22.36 4.94
CA LEU A 352 -18.13 -22.06 3.96
C LEU A 352 -19.48 -21.79 4.62
N ALA A 353 -19.82 -22.55 5.66
CA ALA A 353 -21.07 -22.36 6.41
C ALA A 353 -21.04 -21.07 7.28
N ILE A 354 -19.89 -20.71 7.85
CA ILE A 354 -19.73 -19.52 8.71
C ILE A 354 -19.67 -18.24 7.89
N THR A 355 -18.94 -18.24 6.78
CA THR A 355 -18.61 -17.05 6.00
C THR A 355 -19.83 -16.18 5.63
N PRO A 356 -20.96 -16.70 5.11
CA PRO A 356 -22.13 -15.87 4.77
C PRO A 356 -22.75 -15.22 6.01
N LEU A 357 -22.60 -15.80 7.19
CA LEU A 357 -23.16 -15.27 8.43
C LEU A 357 -22.39 -14.06 8.98
N VAL A 358 -21.08 -14.01 8.71
CA VAL A 358 -20.18 -13.00 9.29
C VAL A 358 -19.73 -11.94 8.30
N ARG A 359 -19.79 -12.20 6.99
CA ARG A 359 -19.28 -11.34 5.89
C ARG A 359 -19.70 -9.87 6.03
N GLU A 360 -20.97 -9.60 6.31
CA GLU A 360 -21.50 -8.24 6.42
C GLU A 360 -20.94 -7.44 7.61
N ARG A 361 -20.34 -8.13 8.57
CA ARG A 361 -19.78 -7.54 9.81
C ARG A 361 -18.29 -7.31 9.75
N MET A 362 -17.63 -7.84 8.71
CA MET A 362 -16.20 -7.77 8.56
C MET A 362 -15.78 -6.52 7.78
N LYS A 363 -14.78 -5.84 8.29
CA LYS A 363 -14.08 -4.74 7.58
C LYS A 363 -12.70 -5.18 7.12
N LEU A 364 -12.05 -6.03 7.89
CA LEU A 364 -10.75 -6.65 7.61
C LEU A 364 -10.89 -8.17 7.69
N LEU A 365 -10.04 -8.91 6.98
CA LEU A 365 -10.09 -10.39 7.02
C LEU A 365 -9.86 -10.93 8.45
N ARG A 366 -9.04 -10.25 9.25
CA ARG A 366 -8.78 -10.64 10.65
C ARG A 366 -9.98 -10.48 11.58
N ASP A 367 -10.98 -9.71 11.19
CA ASP A 367 -12.20 -9.54 11.99
C ASP A 367 -12.92 -10.86 12.21
N VAL A 368 -12.68 -11.87 11.35
CA VAL A 368 -13.24 -13.22 11.53
C VAL A 368 -12.93 -13.79 12.93
N LEU A 369 -11.74 -13.47 13.49
CA LEU A 369 -11.32 -13.96 14.80
C LEU A 369 -12.11 -13.35 15.97
N THR A 370 -12.83 -12.25 15.74
CA THR A 370 -13.64 -11.56 16.75
C THR A 370 -15.13 -11.65 16.48
N VAL A 371 -15.55 -11.64 15.20
CA VAL A 371 -16.98 -11.71 14.85
C VAL A 371 -17.49 -13.16 14.81
N ALA A 372 -16.59 -14.14 14.69
CA ALA A 372 -16.90 -15.56 14.55
C ALA A 372 -16.23 -16.45 15.63
N ASP A 373 -15.57 -15.87 16.64
CA ASP A 373 -14.86 -16.60 17.70
C ASP A 373 -15.67 -17.75 18.30
N PHE A 374 -16.92 -17.51 18.68
CA PHE A 374 -17.84 -18.47 19.28
C PHE A 374 -18.13 -19.70 18.38
N PHE A 375 -17.84 -19.66 17.07
CA PHE A 375 -17.93 -20.85 16.22
C PHE A 375 -16.72 -21.76 16.33
N PHE A 376 -15.60 -21.24 16.83
CA PHE A 376 -14.32 -21.93 16.90
C PHE A 376 -13.99 -22.42 18.31
N GLU A 377 -14.47 -21.70 19.33
CA GLU A 377 -14.18 -22.00 20.73
C GLU A 377 -15.12 -23.07 21.29
N GLU A 378 -14.59 -23.95 22.09
CA GLU A 378 -15.35 -24.96 22.81
C GLU A 378 -16.16 -24.32 23.97
N GLU A 379 -15.52 -23.43 24.72
CA GLU A 379 -16.12 -22.65 25.79
C GLU A 379 -16.22 -21.17 25.38
N LEU A 380 -17.36 -20.55 25.70
CA LEU A 380 -17.52 -19.11 25.42
C LEU A 380 -16.65 -18.27 26.35
N PRO A 381 -16.09 -17.14 25.87
CA PRO A 381 -15.49 -16.15 26.75
C PRO A 381 -16.45 -15.72 27.88
N PRO A 382 -15.94 -15.34 29.05
CA PRO A 382 -16.79 -14.84 30.12
C PRO A 382 -17.66 -13.67 29.67
N TYR A 383 -18.94 -13.71 29.99
CA TYR A 383 -19.91 -12.65 29.77
C TYR A 383 -20.77 -12.43 31.03
N GLU A 384 -21.27 -11.20 31.16
CA GLU A 384 -22.09 -10.83 32.33
C GLU A 384 -23.46 -11.54 32.29
N THR A 385 -23.91 -12.12 33.41
CA THR A 385 -25.19 -12.82 33.49
C THR A 385 -26.38 -11.90 33.16
N SER A 386 -26.25 -10.60 33.44
CA SER A 386 -27.24 -9.58 33.07
C SER A 386 -27.48 -9.44 31.55
N GLU A 387 -26.52 -9.86 30.73
CA GLU A 387 -26.67 -9.89 29.26
C GLU A 387 -27.75 -10.89 28.80
N LEU A 388 -28.01 -11.95 29.59
CA LEU A 388 -29.07 -12.93 29.31
C LEU A 388 -30.47 -12.34 29.50
N ILE A 389 -30.61 -11.24 30.25
CA ILE A 389 -31.93 -10.64 30.54
C ILE A 389 -32.41 -9.82 29.35
N PRO A 390 -33.55 -10.14 28.77
CA PRO A 390 -34.06 -9.39 27.62
C PRO A 390 -34.52 -7.98 28.02
N LYS A 391 -34.45 -7.02 27.07
CA LYS A 391 -34.74 -5.59 27.29
C LYS A 391 -36.04 -5.27 28.05
N LYS A 392 -37.02 -6.12 27.97
CA LYS A 392 -38.34 -5.96 28.63
C LYS A 392 -38.68 -7.25 29.39
N GLY A 393 -37.85 -7.62 30.34
CA GLY A 393 -37.99 -8.81 31.17
C GLY A 393 -37.08 -8.74 32.40
N ASP A 394 -37.09 -9.81 33.14
CA ASP A 394 -36.27 -10.03 34.34
C ASP A 394 -35.55 -11.38 34.27
N ALA A 395 -34.82 -11.74 35.30
CA ALA A 395 -34.07 -12.99 35.38
C ALA A 395 -35.04 -14.23 35.36
N ALA A 396 -36.26 -14.11 35.91
CA ALA A 396 -37.23 -15.20 35.91
C ALA A 396 -37.76 -15.46 34.48
N LEU A 397 -38.01 -14.42 33.73
CA LEU A 397 -38.39 -14.55 32.31
C LEU A 397 -37.22 -15.14 31.49
N ALA A 398 -36.01 -14.65 31.68
CA ALA A 398 -34.83 -15.17 30.99
C ALA A 398 -34.64 -16.66 31.23
N LEU A 399 -34.78 -17.12 32.48
CA LEU A 399 -34.70 -18.52 32.86
C LEU A 399 -35.78 -19.35 32.16
N ALA A 400 -37.05 -18.94 32.26
CA ALA A 400 -38.18 -19.64 31.63
C ALA A 400 -38.00 -19.73 30.10
N VAL A 401 -37.49 -18.66 29.46
CA VAL A 401 -37.23 -18.59 28.01
C VAL A 401 -36.14 -19.60 27.63
N LEU A 402 -35.02 -19.67 28.37
CA LEU A 402 -33.95 -20.58 28.05
C LEU A 402 -34.32 -22.05 28.29
N GLU A 403 -35.06 -22.35 29.33
CA GLU A 403 -35.61 -23.70 29.58
C GLU A 403 -36.57 -24.13 28.44
N GLN A 404 -37.49 -23.25 28.01
CA GLN A 404 -38.34 -23.51 26.87
C GLN A 404 -37.56 -23.68 25.58
N ALA A 405 -36.55 -22.85 25.35
CA ALA A 405 -35.70 -22.95 24.15
C ALA A 405 -34.91 -24.25 24.11
N ALA A 406 -34.33 -24.72 25.26
CA ALA A 406 -33.66 -25.98 25.36
C ALA A 406 -34.60 -27.16 25.00
N TRP A 407 -35.80 -27.17 25.58
CA TRP A 407 -36.78 -28.22 25.26
C TRP A 407 -37.18 -28.20 23.76
N THR A 408 -37.42 -27.03 23.18
CA THR A 408 -37.75 -26.87 21.78
C THR A 408 -36.63 -27.35 20.84
N LEU A 409 -35.39 -26.93 21.10
CA LEU A 409 -34.23 -27.29 20.30
C LEU A 409 -33.89 -28.77 20.35
N ALA A 410 -34.16 -29.45 21.52
CA ALA A 410 -33.93 -30.88 21.67
C ALA A 410 -34.77 -31.72 20.71
N SER A 411 -35.97 -31.29 20.37
CA SER A 411 -36.94 -32.04 19.59
C SER A 411 -37.12 -31.54 18.13
N THR A 412 -36.56 -30.41 17.77
CA THR A 412 -36.74 -29.77 16.44
C THR A 412 -35.69 -30.21 15.44
N GLY A 413 -36.04 -30.30 14.14
CA GLY A 413 -35.05 -30.45 13.05
C GLY A 413 -34.10 -29.24 13.05
N PHE A 414 -32.79 -29.51 12.96
CA PHE A 414 -31.75 -28.47 13.09
C PHE A 414 -31.40 -27.86 11.73
N SER A 415 -32.42 -27.31 11.06
CA SER A 415 -32.31 -26.51 9.83
C SER A 415 -32.78 -25.09 10.11
N HIS A 416 -32.26 -24.11 9.36
CA HIS A 416 -32.62 -22.69 9.49
C HIS A 416 -34.13 -22.47 9.65
N ASP A 417 -34.94 -23.00 8.69
CA ASP A 417 -36.40 -22.79 8.67
C ASP A 417 -37.12 -23.53 9.79
N GLY A 418 -36.64 -24.75 10.13
CA GLY A 418 -37.14 -25.53 11.24
C GLY A 418 -36.93 -24.83 12.60
N LEU A 419 -35.74 -24.26 12.79
CA LEU A 419 -35.37 -23.49 13.98
C LEU A 419 -36.16 -22.20 14.10
N ASP A 420 -36.36 -21.45 13.00
CA ASP A 420 -37.15 -20.22 13.00
C ASP A 420 -38.61 -20.52 13.35
N ALA A 421 -39.26 -21.50 12.71
CA ALA A 421 -40.64 -21.87 12.96
C ALA A 421 -40.85 -22.35 14.41
N ALA A 422 -39.96 -23.22 14.92
CA ALA A 422 -40.08 -23.79 16.24
C ALA A 422 -39.91 -22.73 17.36
N LEU A 423 -38.89 -21.87 17.28
CA LEU A 423 -38.64 -20.85 18.29
C LEU A 423 -39.69 -19.73 18.25
N ARG A 424 -40.28 -19.40 17.10
CA ARG A 424 -41.43 -18.48 17.02
C ARG A 424 -42.68 -19.09 17.65
N SER A 425 -42.96 -20.37 17.40
CA SER A 425 -44.06 -21.08 18.03
C SER A 425 -43.92 -21.13 19.54
N ALA A 426 -42.69 -21.38 20.03
CA ALA A 426 -42.38 -21.36 21.46
C ALA A 426 -42.64 -19.96 22.09
N ALA A 427 -42.19 -18.88 21.44
CA ALA A 427 -42.46 -17.52 21.92
C ALA A 427 -43.97 -17.22 21.98
N GLN A 428 -44.71 -17.65 20.96
CA GLN A 428 -46.18 -17.49 20.91
C GLN A 428 -46.89 -18.28 22.03
N SER A 429 -46.49 -19.51 22.29
CA SER A 429 -47.05 -20.34 23.36
C SER A 429 -46.76 -19.77 24.75
N MET A 430 -45.66 -19.05 24.93
CA MET A 430 -45.32 -18.35 26.18
C MET A 430 -46.01 -16.96 26.28
N GLY A 431 -46.73 -16.51 25.26
CA GLY A 431 -47.37 -15.20 25.22
C GLY A 431 -46.41 -14.02 25.19
N ILE A 432 -45.16 -14.21 24.69
CA ILE A 432 -44.14 -13.20 24.64
C ILE A 432 -43.78 -12.82 23.18
N LYS A 433 -43.12 -11.68 23.02
CA LYS A 433 -42.58 -11.30 21.71
C LYS A 433 -41.38 -12.17 21.34
N ALA A 434 -41.28 -12.56 20.07
CA ALA A 434 -40.15 -13.38 19.56
C ALA A 434 -38.77 -12.83 19.95
N GLY A 435 -38.58 -11.50 19.95
CA GLY A 435 -37.31 -10.88 20.36
C GLY A 435 -36.93 -11.14 21.85
N GLN A 436 -37.95 -11.32 22.73
CA GLN A 436 -37.70 -11.63 24.15
C GLN A 436 -37.20 -13.08 24.35
N LEU A 437 -37.51 -13.97 23.40
CA LEU A 437 -36.96 -15.32 23.36
C LEU A 437 -35.58 -15.35 22.63
N PHE A 438 -35.47 -14.64 21.50
CA PHE A 438 -34.26 -14.73 20.66
C PHE A 438 -33.04 -14.06 21.28
N GLU A 439 -33.23 -12.97 22.07
CA GLU A 439 -32.13 -12.23 22.69
C GLU A 439 -31.39 -13.10 23.72
N PRO A 440 -32.05 -13.72 24.74
CA PRO A 440 -31.41 -14.64 25.68
C PRO A 440 -30.75 -15.84 25.00
N VAL A 441 -31.42 -16.47 24.01
CA VAL A 441 -30.86 -17.60 23.28
C VAL A 441 -29.58 -17.20 22.54
N ARG A 442 -29.58 -16.02 21.88
CA ARG A 442 -28.37 -15.50 21.19
C ARG A 442 -27.21 -15.29 22.18
N VAL A 443 -27.47 -14.68 23.33
CA VAL A 443 -26.42 -14.47 24.34
C VAL A 443 -25.93 -15.81 24.88
N ALA A 444 -26.83 -16.75 25.15
CA ALA A 444 -26.46 -18.07 25.64
C ALA A 444 -25.53 -18.81 24.66
N VAL A 445 -25.76 -18.73 23.35
CA VAL A 445 -24.98 -19.50 22.36
C VAL A 445 -23.77 -18.75 21.80
N CYS A 446 -23.76 -17.39 21.85
CA CYS A 446 -22.68 -16.54 21.29
C CYS A 446 -21.91 -15.73 22.35
N GLY A 447 -22.36 -15.67 23.61
CA GLY A 447 -21.75 -14.88 24.67
C GLY A 447 -22.03 -13.37 24.57
N ARG A 448 -22.89 -12.91 23.65
CA ARG A 448 -23.14 -11.47 23.39
C ARG A 448 -24.45 -11.21 22.65
N LYS A 449 -25.00 -9.99 22.84
CA LYS A 449 -26.23 -9.55 22.16
C LYS A 449 -26.03 -9.27 20.68
N THR A 450 -24.86 -8.73 20.31
CA THR A 450 -24.52 -8.41 18.92
C THR A 450 -23.78 -9.58 18.28
N ALA A 451 -24.50 -10.42 17.58
CA ALA A 451 -23.99 -11.62 16.90
C ALA A 451 -24.62 -11.77 15.50
N PRO A 452 -24.13 -12.66 14.64
CA PRO A 452 -24.72 -12.98 13.34
C PRO A 452 -26.20 -13.43 13.43
N PRO A 453 -26.91 -13.63 12.30
CA PRO A 453 -28.29 -14.10 12.28
C PRO A 453 -28.50 -15.37 13.12
N LEU A 454 -29.46 -15.36 14.04
CA LEU A 454 -29.61 -16.40 15.07
C LEU A 454 -29.76 -17.81 14.47
N PHE A 455 -30.69 -18.01 13.55
CA PHE A 455 -31.02 -19.35 13.06
C PHE A 455 -29.88 -19.99 12.28
N GLY A 456 -29.22 -19.24 11.39
CA GLY A 456 -28.02 -19.71 10.72
C GLY A 456 -26.88 -20.01 11.71
N THR A 457 -26.76 -19.20 12.77
CA THR A 457 -25.78 -19.47 13.84
C THR A 457 -26.06 -20.76 14.58
N LEU A 458 -27.32 -21.00 14.97
CA LEU A 458 -27.73 -22.26 15.63
C LEU A 458 -27.46 -23.47 14.73
N GLU A 459 -27.83 -23.37 13.46
CA GLU A 459 -27.62 -24.45 12.47
C GLU A 459 -26.14 -24.83 12.35
N VAL A 460 -25.23 -23.84 12.23
CA VAL A 460 -23.79 -24.05 12.11
C VAL A 460 -23.15 -24.56 13.40
N LEU A 461 -23.59 -24.08 14.58
CA LEU A 461 -23.11 -24.57 15.88
C LEU A 461 -23.53 -26.03 16.14
N GLY A 462 -24.67 -26.42 15.65
CA GLY A 462 -25.25 -27.74 15.85
C GLY A 462 -25.96 -27.88 17.20
N ARG A 463 -26.84 -28.90 17.27
CA ARG A 463 -27.71 -29.15 18.46
C ARG A 463 -26.96 -29.26 19.74
N ASP A 464 -25.96 -30.14 19.79
CA ASP A 464 -25.27 -30.47 21.03
C ASP A 464 -24.54 -29.27 21.64
N THR A 465 -23.89 -28.46 20.81
CA THR A 465 -23.23 -27.24 21.25
C THR A 465 -24.25 -26.21 21.77
N CYS A 466 -25.36 -26.03 21.02
CA CYS A 466 -26.41 -25.09 21.45
C CYS A 466 -27.03 -25.47 22.77
N LEU A 467 -27.40 -26.75 22.96
CA LEU A 467 -28.00 -27.24 24.21
C LEU A 467 -27.00 -27.10 25.37
N ARG A 468 -25.76 -27.56 25.23
CA ARG A 468 -24.75 -27.42 26.28
C ARG A 468 -24.56 -25.95 26.73
N ARG A 469 -24.48 -25.01 25.78
CA ARG A 469 -24.31 -23.57 26.09
C ARG A 469 -25.57 -22.96 26.73
N ILE A 470 -26.74 -23.38 26.33
CA ILE A 470 -28.01 -22.96 26.98
C ILE A 470 -28.09 -23.46 28.38
N ASP A 471 -27.71 -24.72 28.64
CA ASP A 471 -27.66 -25.30 30.00
C ASP A 471 -26.67 -24.56 30.91
N GLN A 472 -25.51 -24.16 30.37
CA GLN A 472 -24.54 -23.32 31.12
C GLN A 472 -25.12 -21.92 31.41
N ALA A 473 -25.86 -21.34 30.50
CA ALA A 473 -26.52 -20.03 30.70
C ALA A 473 -27.67 -20.13 31.76
N ILE A 474 -28.43 -21.24 31.75
CA ILE A 474 -29.45 -21.54 32.77
C ILE A 474 -28.81 -21.67 34.16
N ALA A 475 -27.67 -22.38 34.25
CA ALA A 475 -26.95 -22.50 35.53
C ALA A 475 -26.51 -21.11 36.05
N LYS A 476 -25.94 -20.25 35.21
CA LYS A 476 -25.57 -18.87 35.60
C LYS A 476 -26.76 -18.01 36.07
N LEU A 477 -27.94 -18.16 35.47
CA LEU A 477 -29.14 -17.43 35.89
C LEU A 477 -29.67 -17.91 37.22
N LYS A 478 -29.48 -19.19 37.58
CA LYS A 478 -29.90 -19.76 38.85
C LYS A 478 -29.00 -19.36 40.05
N GLU A 479 -27.83 -18.79 39.75
CA GLU A 479 -26.89 -18.24 40.75
C GLU A 479 -27.15 -16.75 41.08
N LEU A 480 -28.04 -16.06 40.33
CA LEU A 480 -28.51 -14.71 40.64
C LEU A 480 -29.61 -14.70 41.68
#